data_abd3fadfdcf951ab4a86a4d0efaa67e2
#
_entry.id   abd3fadfdcf951ab4a86a4d0efaa67e2
#
_cell.length_a   1.000
_cell.length_b   1.000
_cell.length_c   1.000
_cell.angle_alpha   90.00
_cell.angle_beta   90.00
_cell.angle_gamma   90.00
#
_symmetry.space_group_name_H-M   'P 1'
#
loop_
_entity.id
_entity.type
_entity.pdbx_description
1 polymer ?
#
loop_
_entity_poly.entity_id
_entity_poly.type
_entity_poly.pdbx_seq_one_letter_code
_entity_poly.pdbx_strand_id
1 'polypeptide(L)'
;MAKKMFVMGAYQMFVALDRNKIVGMITLRNSTHISLLFVDEAYHRRGIGRALMKYLTEYLLSEVGVSHVTVNSSPYGVEFYHKLGFKDVRPEEKRDGIIYTPMEFIL
;
A
#
# COMPACT_ATOMS: atom_id res chain seq x y z
N MET A 1 3.19 3.80 18.26
CA MET A 1 2.21 3.06 17.44
C MET A 1 2.80 1.73 17.03
N ALA A 2 2.08 0.64 17.22
CA ALA A 2 2.54 -0.70 16.91
C ALA A 2 2.19 -1.08 15.47
N LYS A 3 3.02 -1.95 14.87
CA LYS A 3 2.80 -2.50 13.53
C LYS A 3 2.83 -4.01 13.61
N LYS A 4 1.90 -4.66 12.92
CA LYS A 4 1.84 -6.12 12.86
C LYS A 4 1.61 -6.59 11.43
N MET A 5 2.10 -7.80 11.12
CA MET A 5 1.90 -8.44 9.84
C MET A 5 1.10 -9.71 10.02
N PHE A 6 0.15 -9.94 9.12
CA PHE A 6 -0.62 -11.17 9.06
C PHE A 6 -0.47 -11.78 7.67
N VAL A 7 -0.40 -13.10 7.60
CA VAL A 7 -0.28 -13.82 6.33
C VAL A 7 -1.48 -14.76 6.20
N MET A 8 -2.22 -14.64 5.10
CA MET A 8 -3.39 -15.47 4.82
C MET A 8 -3.37 -15.90 3.35
N GLY A 9 -2.85 -17.10 3.07
CA GLY A 9 -2.73 -17.59 1.71
C GLY A 9 -1.82 -16.69 0.87
N ALA A 10 -2.36 -16.19 -0.26
CA ALA A 10 -1.62 -15.31 -1.17
C ALA A 10 -1.62 -13.83 -0.73
N TYR A 11 -2.22 -13.53 0.43
CA TYR A 11 -2.32 -12.15 0.93
C TYR A 11 -1.43 -11.95 2.15
N GLN A 12 -0.75 -10.82 2.20
CA GLN A 12 -0.10 -10.33 3.40
C GLN A 12 -0.80 -9.03 3.81
N MET A 13 -1.02 -8.85 5.10
CA MET A 13 -1.66 -7.65 5.64
C MET A 13 -0.78 -7.04 6.71
N PHE A 14 -0.49 -5.76 6.57
CA PHE A 14 0.27 -4.98 7.56
C PHE A 14 -0.67 -3.97 8.18
N VAL A 15 -0.70 -3.90 9.51
CA VAL A 15 -1.60 -3.01 10.22
C VAL A 15 -0.82 -2.05 11.11
N ALA A 16 -1.32 -0.85 11.26
CA ALA A 16 -0.88 0.11 12.26
C ALA A 16 -1.91 0.13 13.38
N LEU A 17 -1.43 0.03 14.61
CA LEU A 17 -2.28 -0.04 15.80
C LEU A 17 -2.01 1.14 16.71
N ASP A 18 -3.08 1.75 17.22
CA ASP A 18 -3.03 2.71 18.30
C ASP A 18 -3.81 2.09 19.45
N ARG A 19 -3.11 1.61 20.50
CA ARG A 19 -3.71 0.99 21.68
C ARG A 19 -4.70 -0.14 21.36
N ASN A 20 -4.36 -1.06 20.49
CA ASN A 20 -5.21 -2.16 20.04
C ASN A 20 -6.30 -1.77 19.03
N LYS A 21 -6.37 -0.51 18.63
CA LYS A 21 -7.28 -0.10 17.55
C LYS A 21 -6.50 -0.10 16.24
N ILE A 22 -7.04 -0.74 15.20
CA ILE A 22 -6.46 -0.67 13.86
C ILE A 22 -6.77 0.71 13.28
N VAL A 23 -5.73 1.49 13.01
CA VAL A 23 -5.87 2.85 12.45
C VAL A 23 -5.38 2.94 11.02
N GLY A 24 -4.77 1.89 10.50
CA GLY A 24 -4.37 1.81 9.11
C GLY A 24 -4.01 0.40 8.74
N MET A 25 -4.11 0.09 7.45
CA MET A 25 -3.68 -1.20 6.92
C MET A 25 -3.26 -1.08 5.48
N ILE A 26 -2.36 -1.96 5.07
CA ILE A 26 -1.97 -2.13 3.68
C ILE A 26 -1.92 -3.63 3.41
N THR A 27 -2.52 -4.06 2.31
CA THR A 27 -2.54 -5.47 1.96
C THR A 27 -1.84 -5.69 0.63
N LEU A 28 -1.10 -6.78 0.56
CA LEU A 28 -0.44 -7.25 -0.67
C LEU A 28 -1.11 -8.50 -1.16
N ARG A 29 -1.24 -8.58 -2.49
CA ARG A 29 -1.64 -9.81 -3.18
C ARG A 29 -0.45 -10.27 -3.99
N ASN A 30 -0.14 -11.57 -3.92
CA ASN A 30 0.98 -12.17 -4.64
C ASN A 30 2.33 -11.48 -4.33
N SER A 31 2.49 -10.97 -3.12
CA SER A 31 3.70 -10.37 -2.57
C SER A 31 4.20 -9.09 -3.24
N THR A 32 3.60 -8.65 -4.34
CA THR A 32 4.09 -7.47 -5.06
C THR A 32 3.02 -6.45 -5.40
N HIS A 33 1.75 -6.79 -5.27
CA HIS A 33 0.65 -5.89 -5.67
C HIS A 33 -0.14 -5.42 -4.46
N ILE A 34 -0.21 -4.11 -4.25
CA ILE A 34 -1.05 -3.53 -3.21
C ILE A 34 -2.50 -3.65 -3.63
N SER A 35 -3.30 -4.38 -2.86
CA SER A 35 -4.73 -4.52 -3.14
C SER A 35 -5.59 -3.58 -2.31
N LEU A 36 -5.06 -3.08 -1.18
CA LEU A 36 -5.78 -2.13 -0.32
C LEU A 36 -4.77 -1.33 0.49
N LEU A 37 -5.00 -0.03 0.58
CA LEU A 37 -4.33 0.84 1.54
C LEU A 37 -5.40 1.70 2.20
N PHE A 38 -5.47 1.62 3.51
CA PHE A 38 -6.48 2.33 4.31
C PHE A 38 -5.81 3.01 5.49
N VAL A 39 -6.19 4.25 5.77
CA VAL A 39 -5.83 4.97 6.99
C VAL A 39 -7.09 5.61 7.53
N ASP A 40 -7.38 5.40 8.82
CA ASP A 40 -8.52 5.99 9.49
C ASP A 40 -8.48 7.51 9.32
N GLU A 41 -9.61 8.10 8.96
CA GLU A 41 -9.71 9.54 8.68
C GLU A 41 -9.20 10.40 9.84
N ALA A 42 -9.49 9.99 11.08
CA ALA A 42 -9.04 10.71 12.27
C ALA A 42 -7.51 10.72 12.42
N TYR A 43 -6.82 9.86 11.68
CA TYR A 43 -5.37 9.72 11.73
C TYR A 43 -4.67 10.20 10.47
N HIS A 44 -5.39 10.86 9.56
CA HIS A 44 -4.79 11.40 8.35
C HIS A 44 -3.76 12.48 8.68
N ARG A 45 -2.78 12.65 7.81
CA ARG A 45 -1.69 13.63 7.94
C ARG A 45 -0.76 13.37 9.12
N ARG A 46 -0.76 12.16 9.66
CA ARG A 46 0.16 11.75 10.74
C ARG A 46 1.26 10.81 10.25
N GLY A 47 1.40 10.65 8.94
CA GLY A 47 2.44 9.81 8.36
C GLY A 47 2.20 8.30 8.48
N ILE A 48 0.98 7.86 8.78
CA ILE A 48 0.67 6.42 8.94
C ILE A 48 0.81 5.67 7.63
N GLY A 49 0.28 6.23 6.53
CA GLY A 49 0.41 5.60 5.21
C GLY A 49 1.87 5.45 4.80
N ARG A 50 2.68 6.47 5.05
CA ARG A 50 4.12 6.42 4.77
C ARG A 50 4.83 5.39 5.66
N ALA A 51 4.45 5.32 6.92
CA ALA A 51 5.05 4.34 7.85
C ALA A 51 4.69 2.91 7.46
N LEU A 52 3.44 2.67 7.05
CA LEU A 52 3.02 1.36 6.55
C LEU A 52 3.79 0.99 5.29
N MET A 53 3.96 1.94 4.37
CA MET A 53 4.70 1.71 3.14
C MET A 53 6.17 1.38 3.43
N LYS A 54 6.78 2.08 4.38
CA LYS A 54 8.15 1.81 4.79
C LYS A 54 8.30 0.41 5.37
N TYR A 55 7.38 0.01 6.24
CA TYR A 55 7.39 -1.32 6.84
C TYR A 55 7.25 -2.41 5.79
N LEU A 56 6.33 -2.19 4.85
CA LEU A 56 6.11 -3.11 3.74
C LEU A 56 7.34 -3.23 2.83
N THR A 57 7.97 -2.12 2.47
CA THR A 57 9.16 -2.16 1.60
C THR A 57 10.34 -2.84 2.28
N GLU A 58 10.54 -2.61 3.58
CA GLU A 58 11.58 -3.30 4.35
C GLU A 58 11.34 -4.80 4.35
N TYR A 59 10.10 -5.24 4.54
CA TYR A 59 9.74 -6.66 4.49
C TYR A 59 10.02 -7.26 3.12
N LEU A 60 9.61 -6.58 2.06
CA LEU A 60 9.80 -7.10 0.70
C LEU A 60 11.27 -7.22 0.34
N LEU A 61 12.10 -6.26 0.72
CA LEU A 61 13.53 -6.31 0.46
C LEU A 61 14.22 -7.41 1.25
N SER A 62 13.90 -7.55 2.54
CA SER A 62 14.62 -8.46 3.43
C SER A 62 14.10 -9.89 3.41
N GLU A 63 12.79 -10.08 3.30
CA GLU A 63 12.18 -11.41 3.46
C GLU A 63 11.74 -12.04 2.15
N VAL A 64 11.41 -11.24 1.15
CA VAL A 64 10.88 -11.76 -0.13
C VAL A 64 11.89 -11.60 -1.25
N GLY A 65 12.71 -10.55 -1.20
CA GLY A 65 13.74 -10.31 -2.22
C GLY A 65 13.21 -9.73 -3.51
N VAL A 66 12.02 -9.11 -3.50
CA VAL A 66 11.47 -8.46 -4.69
C VAL A 66 11.96 -7.02 -4.76
N SER A 67 11.99 -6.47 -5.96
CA SER A 67 12.55 -5.14 -6.21
C SER A 67 11.50 -4.09 -6.61
N HIS A 68 10.24 -4.44 -6.62
CA HIS A 68 9.18 -3.50 -7.02
C HIS A 68 7.86 -3.83 -6.36
N VAL A 69 6.98 -2.81 -6.30
CA VAL A 69 5.62 -2.93 -5.80
C VAL A 69 4.71 -2.23 -6.80
N THR A 70 3.57 -2.83 -7.11
CA THR A 70 2.58 -2.24 -8.00
C THR A 70 1.28 -1.93 -7.26
N VAL A 71 0.50 -1.02 -7.81
CA VAL A 71 -0.84 -0.70 -7.32
C VAL A 71 -1.68 -0.20 -8.49
N ASN A 72 -2.97 -0.49 -8.43
CA ASN A 72 -3.94 0.15 -9.31
C ASN A 72 -4.65 1.21 -8.47
N SER A 73 -4.22 2.46 -8.60
CA SER A 73 -4.71 3.53 -7.76
C SER A 73 -6.05 4.07 -8.23
N SER A 74 -6.98 4.32 -7.29
CA SER A 74 -8.16 5.11 -7.58
C SER A 74 -7.75 6.53 -7.99
N PRO A 75 -8.62 7.29 -8.68
CA PRO A 75 -8.29 8.69 -9.01
C PRO A 75 -7.92 9.52 -7.77
N TYR A 76 -8.50 9.21 -6.62
CA TYR A 76 -8.24 9.93 -5.38
C TYR A 76 -6.89 9.60 -4.77
N GLY A 77 -6.32 8.44 -5.08
CA GLY A 77 -5.08 7.97 -4.48
C GLY A 77 -3.83 8.32 -5.26
N VAL A 78 -3.95 8.78 -6.51
CA VAL A 78 -2.81 8.99 -7.40
C VAL A 78 -1.77 9.94 -6.79
N GLU A 79 -2.20 11.09 -6.28
CA GLU A 79 -1.26 12.04 -5.69
C GLU A 79 -0.56 11.47 -4.46
N PHE A 80 -1.29 10.73 -3.64
CA PHE A 80 -0.72 10.09 -2.47
C PHE A 80 0.41 9.13 -2.87
N TYR A 81 0.17 8.29 -3.88
CA TYR A 81 1.20 7.37 -4.36
C TYR A 81 2.36 8.09 -5.03
N HIS A 82 2.10 9.17 -5.79
CA HIS A 82 3.18 9.98 -6.34
C HIS A 82 4.08 10.54 -5.25
N LYS A 83 3.50 11.02 -4.16
CA LYS A 83 4.26 11.55 -3.02
C LYS A 83 5.10 10.48 -2.32
N LEU A 84 4.69 9.23 -2.39
CA LEU A 84 5.47 8.11 -1.87
C LEU A 84 6.59 7.68 -2.80
N GLY A 85 6.59 8.15 -4.05
CA GLY A 85 7.60 7.79 -5.03
C GLY A 85 7.14 6.85 -6.13
N PHE A 86 5.85 6.52 -6.17
CA PHE A 86 5.30 5.70 -7.25
C PHE A 86 5.25 6.49 -8.55
N LYS A 87 5.39 5.79 -9.66
CA LYS A 87 5.28 6.35 -11.01
C LYS A 87 4.18 5.64 -11.77
N ASP A 88 3.49 6.37 -12.64
CA ASP A 88 2.47 5.79 -13.49
C ASP A 88 3.11 4.83 -14.49
N VAL A 89 2.57 3.63 -14.58
CA VAL A 89 2.99 2.65 -15.59
C VAL A 89 2.30 2.94 -16.91
N ARG A 90 1.02 3.33 -16.84
CA ARG A 90 0.20 3.70 -18.00
C ARG A 90 -0.75 4.83 -17.57
N PRO A 91 -1.35 5.54 -18.53
CA PRO A 91 -2.39 6.52 -18.21
C PRO A 91 -3.59 5.87 -17.53
N GLU A 92 -4.45 6.71 -16.95
CA GLU A 92 -5.66 6.24 -16.30
C GLU A 92 -6.47 5.36 -17.25
N GLU A 93 -6.97 4.25 -16.74
CA GLU A 93 -7.75 3.26 -17.46
C GLU A 93 -9.13 3.10 -16.86
N LYS A 94 -10.08 2.60 -17.64
CA LYS A 94 -11.40 2.20 -17.16
C LYS A 94 -11.66 0.76 -17.58
N ARG A 95 -11.93 -0.11 -16.62
CA ARG A 95 -12.23 -1.52 -16.89
C ARG A 95 -13.37 -1.95 -15.99
N ASP A 96 -14.44 -2.50 -16.60
CA ASP A 96 -15.61 -2.99 -15.86
C ASP A 96 -16.21 -1.93 -14.93
N GLY A 97 -16.22 -0.66 -15.39
CA GLY A 97 -16.76 0.44 -14.61
C GLY A 97 -15.82 1.01 -13.56
N ILE A 98 -14.64 0.42 -13.38
CA ILE A 98 -13.66 0.89 -12.41
C ILE A 98 -12.60 1.73 -13.12
N ILE A 99 -12.36 2.92 -12.58
CA ILE A 99 -11.35 3.86 -13.09
C ILE A 99 -10.12 3.76 -12.18
N TYR A 100 -8.95 3.52 -12.77
CA TYR A 100 -7.72 3.38 -11.99
C TYR A 100 -6.50 3.76 -12.81
N THR A 101 -5.41 4.08 -12.12
CA THR A 101 -4.11 4.33 -12.74
C THR A 101 -3.13 3.26 -12.26
N PRO A 102 -2.58 2.43 -13.15
CA PRO A 102 -1.55 1.47 -12.77
C PRO A 102 -0.26 2.22 -12.41
N MET A 103 0.30 1.92 -11.25
CA MET A 103 1.49 2.60 -10.75
C MET A 103 2.50 1.60 -10.21
N GLU A 104 3.75 2.01 -10.16
CA GLU A 104 4.85 1.16 -9.72
C GLU A 104 5.84 1.94 -8.86
N PHE A 105 6.38 1.28 -7.84
CA PHE A 105 7.45 1.80 -7.00
C PHE A 105 8.63 0.84 -7.09
N ILE A 106 9.81 1.36 -7.40
CA ILE A 106 11.04 0.57 -7.45
C ILE A 106 11.73 0.67 -6.10
N LEU A 107 11.99 -0.49 -5.51
CA LEU A 107 12.60 -0.60 -4.18
C LEU A 107 14.11 -0.39 -4.21
#